data_2e9d038728fefa2ad96c583f3e1a2041
#
_entry.id   2e9d038728fefa2ad96c583f3e1a2041
#
_cell.length_a   1.000
_cell.length_b   1.000
_cell.length_c   1.000
_cell.angle_alpha   90.00
_cell.angle_beta   90.00
_cell.angle_gamma   90.00
#
_symmetry.space_group_name_H-M   'P 1'
#
loop_
_entity.id
_entity.type
_entity.pdbx_description
1 polymer ?
#
loop_
_entity_poly.entity_id
_entity_poly.type
_entity_poly.pdbx_seq_one_letter_code
_entity_poly.pdbx_strand_id
1 'polypeptide(L)'
;VKTEPLNPLNKKSETNKNAVALIIGIEKYDNAPDAKYANIDAKYFAEYAKNIFGVEDNNIKILVDENATLANTNSAIFKWLPGKIKENKTELTIFYSGHGLSSQDGKKRYILPSNADPDLLSKTALLRKDLFDQIISLNPKTVNIFFDTCYSGVSRDEETLLASARPIRLVADDQEGEIPKNFNIFTASKSDQISSGLENAKHGIFSYFLMKGLEGNADENQDNILTNGE
;
A
#
# COMPACT_ATOMS: atom_id res chain seq x y z
N VAL A 1 -21.61 -2.43 10.47
CA VAL A 1 -21.09 -1.08 10.77
C VAL A 1 -21.78 -0.11 9.83
N LYS A 2 -22.35 1.00 10.36
CA LYS A 2 -22.92 2.06 9.53
C LYS A 2 -21.74 2.85 8.95
N THR A 3 -21.60 2.86 7.63
CA THR A 3 -20.50 3.52 6.93
C THR A 3 -20.97 4.89 6.43
N GLU A 4 -20.16 5.91 6.65
CA GLU A 4 -20.35 7.23 6.07
C GLU A 4 -19.50 7.35 4.80
N PRO A 5 -19.98 8.04 3.75
CA PRO A 5 -19.19 8.26 2.55
C PRO A 5 -17.82 8.90 2.87
N LEU A 6 -16.80 8.48 2.13
CA LEU A 6 -15.48 9.13 2.18
C LEU A 6 -15.56 10.51 1.50
N ASN A 7 -14.89 11.50 2.09
CA ASN A 7 -14.84 12.86 1.56
C ASN A 7 -13.41 13.42 1.54
N PRO A 8 -12.63 13.15 0.51
CA PRO A 8 -11.25 13.62 0.40
C PRO A 8 -11.11 15.15 0.34
N LEU A 9 -12.21 15.89 0.15
CA LEU A 9 -12.23 17.35 0.11
C LEU A 9 -12.52 17.99 1.48
N ASN A 10 -12.76 17.19 2.51
CA ASN A 10 -13.12 17.66 3.86
C ASN A 10 -12.01 18.49 4.51
N LYS A 11 -10.76 18.18 4.23
CA LYS A 11 -9.58 18.95 4.64
C LYS A 11 -8.76 19.29 3.40
N LYS A 12 -8.13 20.45 3.39
CA LYS A 12 -7.22 20.87 2.32
C LYS A 12 -5.98 21.47 2.94
N SER A 13 -4.87 20.78 2.78
CA SER A 13 -3.54 21.25 3.17
C SER A 13 -2.95 22.18 2.11
N GLU A 14 -1.99 23.00 2.52
CA GLU A 14 -1.16 23.74 1.57
C GLU A 14 -0.31 22.77 0.71
N THR A 15 0.01 23.20 -0.49
CA THR A 15 0.86 22.43 -1.40
C THR A 15 2.25 22.24 -0.81
N ASN A 16 2.69 20.98 -0.72
CA ASN A 16 4.01 20.60 -0.27
C ASN A 16 4.88 20.14 -1.47
N LYS A 17 5.76 21.02 -1.92
CA LYS A 17 6.66 20.77 -3.07
C LYS A 17 7.67 19.61 -2.84
N ASN A 18 7.82 19.18 -1.60
CA ASN A 18 8.68 18.05 -1.24
C ASN A 18 7.89 16.76 -1.05
N ALA A 19 6.57 16.79 -1.11
CA ALA A 19 5.75 15.60 -1.02
C ALA A 19 5.73 14.83 -2.35
N VAL A 20 5.87 13.52 -2.26
CA VAL A 20 5.81 12.57 -3.38
C VAL A 20 4.95 11.39 -2.98
N ALA A 21 4.09 10.90 -3.88
CA ALA A 21 3.26 9.73 -3.61
C ALA A 21 3.36 8.67 -4.73
N LEU A 22 3.58 7.41 -4.34
CA LEU A 22 3.43 6.24 -5.20
C LEU A 22 2.23 5.44 -4.69
N ILE A 23 1.22 5.29 -5.54
CA ILE A 23 -0.06 4.69 -5.19
C ILE A 23 -0.34 3.55 -6.15
N ILE A 24 -0.58 2.36 -5.60
CA ILE A 24 -0.83 1.15 -6.39
C ILE A 24 -2.09 0.48 -5.84
N GLY A 25 -3.06 0.21 -6.73
CA GLY A 25 -4.28 -0.50 -6.38
C GLY A 25 -4.66 -1.50 -7.45
N ILE A 26 -4.71 -2.77 -7.08
CA ILE A 26 -4.93 -3.85 -8.02
C ILE A 26 -6.12 -4.68 -7.54
N GLU A 27 -7.25 -4.54 -8.22
CA GLU A 27 -8.40 -5.41 -8.05
C GLU A 27 -8.30 -6.62 -8.97
N LYS A 28 -7.98 -6.38 -10.25
CA LYS A 28 -7.99 -7.39 -11.30
C LYS A 28 -6.61 -7.99 -11.54
N TYR A 29 -6.55 -9.31 -11.51
CA TYR A 29 -5.34 -10.10 -11.71
C TYR A 29 -5.52 -11.09 -12.86
N ASP A 30 -4.44 -11.35 -13.62
CA ASP A 30 -4.45 -12.32 -14.73
C ASP A 30 -4.51 -13.77 -14.21
N ASN A 31 -3.85 -14.07 -13.08
CA ASN A 31 -3.66 -15.42 -12.59
C ASN A 31 -4.02 -15.57 -11.09
N ALA A 32 -4.82 -14.68 -10.55
CA ALA A 32 -5.29 -14.75 -9.16
C ALA A 32 -6.72 -14.21 -9.07
N PRO A 33 -7.48 -14.58 -8.02
CA PRO A 33 -8.79 -13.99 -7.75
C PRO A 33 -8.72 -12.46 -7.59
N ASP A 34 -9.85 -11.80 -7.78
CA ASP A 34 -9.94 -10.34 -7.59
C ASP A 34 -9.66 -9.93 -6.14
N ALA A 35 -8.94 -8.82 -5.95
CA ALA A 35 -8.85 -8.14 -4.65
C ALA A 35 -9.87 -7.00 -4.63
N LYS A 36 -11.13 -7.30 -4.30
CA LYS A 36 -12.25 -6.36 -4.38
C LYS A 36 -11.93 -4.98 -3.80
N TYR A 37 -12.29 -3.96 -4.56
CA TYR A 37 -12.20 -2.53 -4.22
C TYR A 37 -10.78 -1.95 -4.17
N ALA A 38 -9.71 -2.72 -4.35
CA ALA A 38 -8.34 -2.23 -4.24
C ALA A 38 -8.03 -1.10 -5.23
N ASN A 39 -8.58 -1.18 -6.44
CA ASN A 39 -8.44 -0.13 -7.47
C ASN A 39 -9.21 1.15 -7.12
N ILE A 40 -10.36 1.02 -6.46
CA ILE A 40 -11.15 2.15 -5.95
C ILE A 40 -10.41 2.82 -4.81
N ASP A 41 -9.90 2.03 -3.86
CA ASP A 41 -9.11 2.52 -2.71
C ASP A 41 -7.93 3.37 -3.17
N ALA A 42 -7.17 2.90 -4.16
CA ALA A 42 -6.05 3.66 -4.71
C ALA A 42 -6.46 4.99 -5.35
N LYS A 43 -7.55 4.99 -6.11
CA LYS A 43 -8.09 6.22 -6.73
C LYS A 43 -8.54 7.24 -5.68
N TYR A 44 -9.23 6.78 -4.63
CA TYR A 44 -9.62 7.63 -3.51
C TYR A 44 -8.39 8.13 -2.75
N PHE A 45 -7.45 7.25 -2.41
CA PHE A 45 -6.23 7.63 -1.70
C PHE A 45 -5.40 8.67 -2.46
N ALA A 46 -5.40 8.66 -3.79
CA ALA A 46 -4.74 9.69 -4.59
C ALA A 46 -5.32 11.09 -4.33
N GLU A 47 -6.64 11.20 -4.12
CA GLU A 47 -7.26 12.48 -3.74
C GLU A 47 -6.88 12.90 -2.31
N TYR A 48 -6.74 11.95 -1.37
CA TYR A 48 -6.20 12.25 -0.04
C TYR A 48 -4.73 12.68 -0.10
N ALA A 49 -3.92 12.04 -0.96
CA ALA A 49 -2.53 12.46 -1.18
C ALA A 49 -2.43 13.92 -1.62
N LYS A 50 -3.32 14.37 -2.51
CA LYS A 50 -3.40 15.78 -2.93
C LYS A 50 -3.89 16.71 -1.81
N ASN A 51 -5.01 16.36 -1.20
CA ASN A 51 -5.73 17.28 -0.32
C ASN A 51 -5.21 17.28 1.11
N ILE A 52 -4.69 16.16 1.61
CA ILE A 52 -4.21 16.03 2.99
C ILE A 52 -2.70 16.14 3.08
N PHE A 53 -1.95 15.44 2.20
CA PHE A 53 -0.48 15.52 2.20
C PHE A 53 0.07 16.65 1.31
N GLY A 54 -0.79 17.37 0.60
CA GLY A 54 -0.41 18.49 -0.26
C GLY A 54 0.44 18.09 -1.48
N VAL A 55 0.36 16.84 -1.92
CA VAL A 55 1.17 16.33 -3.03
C VAL A 55 0.72 16.95 -4.35
N GLU A 56 1.63 17.55 -5.10
CA GLU A 56 1.35 18.08 -6.44
C GLU A 56 1.06 16.95 -7.43
N ASP A 57 0.17 17.16 -8.40
CA ASP A 57 -0.23 16.14 -9.39
C ASP A 57 0.96 15.49 -10.13
N ASN A 58 1.98 16.29 -10.45
CA ASN A 58 3.20 15.82 -11.11
C ASN A 58 4.11 14.98 -10.21
N ASN A 59 3.86 14.97 -8.90
CA ASN A 59 4.56 14.18 -7.88
C ASN A 59 3.74 12.97 -7.40
N ILE A 60 2.60 12.70 -8.03
CA ILE A 60 1.81 11.49 -7.81
C ILE A 60 2.03 10.52 -8.95
N LYS A 61 2.35 9.28 -8.64
CA LYS A 61 2.32 8.15 -9.56
C LYS A 61 1.27 7.17 -9.09
N ILE A 62 0.26 6.97 -9.93
CA ILE A 62 -0.79 5.98 -9.68
C ILE A 62 -0.69 4.84 -10.68
N LEU A 63 -0.76 3.60 -10.22
CA LEU A 63 -0.84 2.38 -11.02
C LEU A 63 -2.07 1.59 -10.56
N VAL A 64 -2.97 1.28 -11.49
CA VAL A 64 -4.24 0.62 -11.20
C VAL A 64 -4.45 -0.53 -12.17
N ASP A 65 -4.87 -1.68 -11.64
CA ASP A 65 -5.24 -2.89 -12.41
C ASP A 65 -4.21 -3.25 -13.50
N GLU A 66 -4.62 -3.31 -14.77
CA GLU A 66 -3.78 -3.66 -15.92
C GLU A 66 -2.54 -2.77 -16.11
N ASN A 67 -2.55 -1.56 -15.52
CA ASN A 67 -1.40 -0.67 -15.53
C ASN A 67 -0.40 -0.98 -14.41
N ALA A 68 -0.76 -1.81 -13.44
CA ALA A 68 0.09 -2.20 -12.33
C ALA A 68 0.84 -3.52 -12.60
N THR A 69 1.36 -3.70 -13.80
CA THR A 69 2.21 -4.85 -14.18
C THR A 69 3.54 -4.82 -13.43
N LEU A 70 4.26 -5.96 -13.36
CA LEU A 70 5.60 -6.01 -12.77
C LEU A 70 6.55 -4.99 -13.41
N ALA A 71 6.50 -4.85 -14.74
CA ALA A 71 7.34 -3.91 -15.48
C ALA A 71 7.05 -2.46 -15.09
N ASN A 72 5.78 -2.08 -15.02
CA ASN A 72 5.36 -0.72 -14.64
C ASN A 72 5.64 -0.43 -13.17
N THR A 73 5.41 -1.41 -12.28
CA THR A 73 5.72 -1.30 -10.85
C THR A 73 7.21 -1.12 -10.63
N ASN A 74 8.04 -1.94 -11.27
CA ASN A 74 9.50 -1.78 -11.24
C ASN A 74 9.94 -0.44 -11.82
N SER A 75 9.35 0.01 -12.93
CA SER A 75 9.65 1.33 -13.49
C SER A 75 9.28 2.47 -12.53
N ALA A 76 8.18 2.37 -11.81
CA ALA A 76 7.80 3.35 -10.80
C ALA A 76 8.81 3.40 -9.64
N ILE A 77 9.23 2.23 -9.13
CA ILE A 77 10.11 2.12 -7.96
C ILE A 77 11.57 2.44 -8.32
N PHE A 78 12.09 1.86 -9.40
CA PHE A 78 13.53 1.91 -9.70
C PHE A 78 13.93 3.01 -10.70
N LYS A 79 12.95 3.66 -11.35
CA LYS A 79 13.22 4.74 -12.32
C LYS A 79 12.52 6.05 -11.94
N TRP A 80 11.21 6.01 -11.66
CA TRP A 80 10.44 7.22 -11.38
C TRP A 80 10.72 7.80 -9.99
N LEU A 81 10.71 6.97 -8.93
CA LEU A 81 11.02 7.43 -7.56
C LEU A 81 12.40 8.09 -7.46
N PRO A 82 13.51 7.52 -7.99
CA PRO A 82 14.81 8.19 -7.96
C PRO A 82 14.80 9.58 -8.62
N GLY A 83 13.99 9.77 -9.66
CA GLY A 83 13.85 11.08 -10.31
C GLY A 83 13.01 12.10 -9.52
N LYS A 84 12.31 11.66 -8.48
CA LYS A 84 11.42 12.51 -7.65
C LYS A 84 11.95 12.76 -6.24
N ILE A 85 12.67 11.78 -5.68
CA ILE A 85 13.19 11.87 -4.32
C ILE A 85 14.38 12.82 -4.26
N LYS A 86 14.31 13.81 -3.38
CA LYS A 86 15.44 14.66 -2.96
C LYS A 86 15.85 14.21 -1.59
N GLU A 87 17.11 13.77 -1.49
CA GLU A 87 17.70 13.27 -0.25
C GLU A 87 17.47 14.22 0.93
N ASN A 88 17.07 13.68 2.08
CA ASN A 88 16.78 14.39 3.33
C ASN A 88 15.74 15.53 3.23
N LYS A 89 14.99 15.61 2.11
CA LYS A 89 13.96 16.65 1.90
C LYS A 89 12.59 16.09 1.58
N THR A 90 12.54 15.02 0.78
CA THR A 90 11.28 14.44 0.31
C THR A 90 10.52 13.75 1.42
N GLU A 91 9.23 14.04 1.51
CA GLU A 91 8.24 13.34 2.32
C GLU A 91 7.50 12.35 1.39
N LEU A 92 7.87 11.07 1.51
CA LEU A 92 7.38 10.02 0.63
C LEU A 92 6.17 9.33 1.25
N THR A 93 5.09 9.22 0.47
CA THR A 93 3.93 8.39 0.81
C THR A 93 3.80 7.26 -0.19
N ILE A 94 3.67 6.03 0.31
CA ILE A 94 3.37 4.85 -0.49
C ILE A 94 2.08 4.24 0.00
N PHE A 95 1.18 3.97 -0.93
CA PHE A 95 -0.05 3.23 -0.69
C PHE A 95 -0.10 2.03 -1.63
N TYR A 96 -0.37 0.87 -1.07
CA TYR A 96 -0.62 -0.34 -1.83
C TYR A 96 -1.89 -1.02 -1.32
N SER A 97 -2.81 -1.31 -2.23
CA SER A 97 -3.99 -2.13 -1.98
C SER A 97 -4.06 -3.24 -3.02
N GLY A 98 -4.12 -4.51 -2.57
CA GLY A 98 -4.10 -5.67 -3.45
C GLY A 98 -3.56 -6.92 -2.76
N HIS A 99 -3.18 -7.93 -3.55
CA HIS A 99 -2.67 -9.19 -3.02
C HIS A 99 -1.20 -9.13 -2.64
N GLY A 100 -0.88 -9.79 -1.54
CA GLY A 100 0.47 -10.16 -1.13
C GLY A 100 0.57 -11.65 -0.88
N LEU A 101 1.74 -12.21 -1.05
CA LEU A 101 2.04 -13.60 -0.71
C LEU A 101 3.38 -13.72 0.00
N SER A 102 3.46 -14.68 0.92
CA SER A 102 4.73 -15.11 1.49
C SER A 102 5.33 -16.26 0.68
N SER A 103 6.66 -16.36 0.68
CA SER A 103 7.35 -17.57 0.22
C SER A 103 6.93 -18.80 1.03
N GLN A 104 7.14 -19.99 0.50
CA GLN A 104 6.76 -21.24 1.16
C GLN A 104 7.40 -21.43 2.55
N ASP A 105 8.60 -20.88 2.77
CA ASP A 105 9.27 -20.87 4.08
C ASP A 105 8.82 -19.74 5.00
N GLY A 106 7.88 -18.88 4.55
CA GLY A 106 7.33 -17.76 5.30
C GLY A 106 8.27 -16.56 5.51
N LYS A 107 9.49 -16.60 4.95
CA LYS A 107 10.53 -15.60 5.24
C LYS A 107 10.49 -14.39 4.33
N LYS A 108 10.01 -14.54 3.09
CA LYS A 108 9.96 -13.48 2.08
C LYS A 108 8.51 -13.07 1.86
N ARG A 109 8.27 -11.77 1.73
CA ARG A 109 6.97 -11.19 1.40
C ARG A 109 7.01 -10.56 0.02
N TYR A 110 6.02 -10.89 -0.78
CA TYR A 110 5.89 -10.42 -2.15
C TYR A 110 4.61 -9.59 -2.30
N ILE A 111 4.71 -8.52 -3.04
CA ILE A 111 3.61 -7.71 -3.56
C ILE A 111 3.31 -8.25 -4.95
N LEU A 112 2.04 -8.56 -5.23
CA LEU A 112 1.62 -9.13 -6.51
C LEU A 112 1.24 -8.01 -7.49
N PRO A 113 1.98 -7.81 -8.60
CA PRO A 113 1.51 -7.05 -9.75
C PRO A 113 0.32 -7.72 -10.43
N SER A 114 -0.44 -6.98 -11.26
CA SER A 114 -1.64 -7.49 -11.94
C SER A 114 -1.39 -8.74 -12.78
N ASN A 115 -0.21 -8.85 -13.38
CA ASN A 115 0.22 -9.99 -14.20
C ASN A 115 1.10 -11.00 -13.44
N ALA A 116 1.07 -11.00 -12.12
CA ALA A 116 1.82 -11.98 -11.33
C ALA A 116 1.24 -13.38 -11.50
N ASP A 117 2.14 -14.37 -11.44
CA ASP A 117 1.81 -15.77 -11.29
C ASP A 117 2.15 -16.19 -9.86
N PRO A 118 1.13 -16.53 -9.02
CA PRO A 118 1.34 -16.92 -7.63
C PRO A 118 2.25 -18.12 -7.43
N ASP A 119 2.33 -19.01 -8.40
CA ASP A 119 3.21 -20.19 -8.35
C ASP A 119 4.68 -19.84 -8.72
N LEU A 120 4.92 -18.66 -9.30
CA LEU A 120 6.23 -18.20 -9.76
C LEU A 120 6.66 -16.87 -9.10
N LEU A 121 6.38 -16.68 -7.81
CA LEU A 121 6.59 -15.42 -7.08
C LEU A 121 7.95 -14.77 -7.30
N SER A 122 9.03 -15.55 -7.25
CA SER A 122 10.39 -15.01 -7.39
C SER A 122 10.69 -14.43 -8.78
N LYS A 123 9.83 -14.67 -9.78
CA LYS A 123 9.99 -14.23 -11.16
C LYS A 123 8.96 -13.18 -11.57
N THR A 124 7.77 -13.24 -10.98
CA THR A 124 6.59 -12.49 -11.43
C THR A 124 6.07 -11.48 -10.41
N ALA A 125 6.58 -11.52 -9.17
CA ALA A 125 6.16 -10.63 -8.10
C ALA A 125 7.32 -9.75 -7.60
N LEU A 126 6.97 -8.63 -6.98
CA LEU A 126 7.93 -7.71 -6.36
C LEU A 126 8.24 -8.18 -4.95
N LEU A 127 9.51 -8.42 -4.64
CA LEU A 127 9.93 -8.67 -3.26
C LEU A 127 9.81 -7.37 -2.45
N ARG A 128 9.08 -7.41 -1.32
CA ARG A 128 8.86 -6.21 -0.48
C ARG A 128 10.17 -5.62 0.06
N LYS A 129 11.14 -6.47 0.33
CA LYS A 129 12.47 -6.05 0.71
C LYS A 129 13.16 -5.17 -0.35
N ASP A 130 13.01 -5.50 -1.64
CA ASP A 130 13.63 -4.72 -2.71
C ASP A 130 13.03 -3.31 -2.80
N LEU A 131 11.72 -3.17 -2.52
CA LEU A 131 11.08 -1.85 -2.38
C LEU A 131 11.69 -1.06 -1.22
N PHE A 132 11.85 -1.68 -0.06
CA PHE A 132 12.43 -1.01 1.12
C PHE A 132 13.89 -0.63 0.89
N ASP A 133 14.71 -1.55 0.39
CA ASP A 133 16.12 -1.28 0.09
C ASP A 133 16.27 -0.09 -0.88
N GLN A 134 15.41 -0.04 -1.90
CA GLN A 134 15.40 1.08 -2.84
C GLN A 134 15.06 2.40 -2.15
N ILE A 135 14.01 2.44 -1.32
CA ILE A 135 13.60 3.67 -0.62
C ILE A 135 14.68 4.10 0.37
N ILE A 136 15.26 3.16 1.11
CA ILE A 136 16.36 3.42 2.05
C ILE A 136 17.56 4.04 1.31
N SER A 137 17.91 3.51 0.14
CA SER A 137 19.03 4.03 -0.67
C SER A 137 18.81 5.46 -1.17
N LEU A 138 17.55 5.87 -1.36
CA LEU A 138 17.18 7.22 -1.79
C LEU A 138 17.16 8.25 -0.65
N ASN A 139 17.20 7.79 0.60
CA ASN A 139 17.30 8.59 1.81
C ASN A 139 16.29 9.77 1.88
N PRO A 140 14.97 9.54 1.74
CA PRO A 140 13.97 10.59 1.94
C PRO A 140 13.95 11.07 3.40
N LYS A 141 13.38 12.29 3.65
CA LYS A 141 13.23 12.86 5.00
C LYS A 141 12.30 12.02 5.88
N THR A 142 11.15 11.63 5.34
CA THR A 142 10.15 10.79 5.99
C THR A 142 9.50 9.85 4.98
N VAL A 143 9.09 8.69 5.45
CA VAL A 143 8.39 7.67 4.65
C VAL A 143 7.16 7.18 5.38
N ASN A 144 5.99 7.32 4.76
CA ASN A 144 4.75 6.73 5.23
C ASN A 144 4.31 5.66 4.24
N ILE A 145 4.17 4.43 4.70
CA ILE A 145 3.78 3.29 3.87
C ILE A 145 2.50 2.68 4.43
N PHE A 146 1.50 2.55 3.59
CA PHE A 146 0.21 1.95 3.89
C PHE A 146 0.00 0.72 3.03
N PHE A 147 -0.07 -0.45 3.66
CA PHE A 147 -0.30 -1.74 3.00
C PHE A 147 -1.68 -2.30 3.36
N ASP A 148 -2.63 -2.21 2.44
CA ASP A 148 -3.90 -2.93 2.52
C ASP A 148 -3.77 -4.28 1.80
N THR A 149 -3.05 -5.19 2.42
CA THR A 149 -2.75 -6.51 1.87
C THR A 149 -2.55 -7.55 2.96
N CYS A 150 -2.85 -8.81 2.62
CA CYS A 150 -2.56 -9.99 3.42
C CYS A 150 -1.42 -10.77 2.79
N TYR A 151 -0.69 -11.53 3.61
CA TYR A 151 0.38 -12.43 3.14
C TYR A 151 0.04 -13.91 3.40
N SER A 152 -1.20 -14.21 3.77
CA SER A 152 -1.67 -15.55 4.14
C SER A 152 -1.93 -16.50 2.96
N GLY A 153 -1.92 -15.98 1.73
CA GLY A 153 -2.27 -16.76 0.54
C GLY A 153 -3.77 -16.94 0.32
N VAL A 154 -4.60 -16.12 0.99
CA VAL A 154 -6.06 -16.11 0.85
C VAL A 154 -6.50 -14.72 0.39
N SER A 155 -7.44 -14.65 -0.55
CA SER A 155 -8.00 -13.38 -1.04
C SER A 155 -8.99 -12.77 -0.04
N ARG A 156 -9.46 -11.54 -0.31
CA ARG A 156 -10.50 -10.85 0.48
C ARG A 156 -11.84 -11.60 0.54
N ASP A 157 -12.11 -12.46 -0.41
CA ASP A 157 -13.31 -13.30 -0.49
C ASP A 157 -13.07 -14.74 -0.01
N GLU A 158 -12.01 -14.98 0.77
CA GLU A 158 -11.62 -16.30 1.28
C GLU A 158 -11.23 -17.32 0.19
N GLU A 159 -11.00 -16.87 -1.04
CA GLU A 159 -10.50 -17.72 -2.12
C GLU A 159 -8.98 -17.92 -1.99
N THR A 160 -8.52 -19.12 -2.30
CA THR A 160 -7.10 -19.46 -2.22
C THR A 160 -6.33 -18.93 -3.42
N LEU A 161 -5.24 -18.20 -3.17
CA LEU A 161 -4.37 -17.64 -4.22
C LEU A 161 -3.42 -18.67 -4.83
N LEU A 162 -3.21 -19.80 -4.18
CA LEU A 162 -2.30 -20.86 -4.63
C LEU A 162 -3.09 -22.10 -5.05
N ALA A 163 -2.83 -22.61 -6.25
CA ALA A 163 -3.43 -23.85 -6.74
C ALA A 163 -3.09 -25.07 -5.87
N SER A 164 -1.97 -25.03 -5.13
CA SER A 164 -1.50 -26.07 -4.22
C SER A 164 -1.46 -25.56 -2.77
N ALA A 165 -2.58 -25.05 -2.26
CA ALA A 165 -2.66 -24.42 -0.94
C ALA A 165 -2.19 -25.36 0.18
N ARG A 166 -0.98 -25.12 0.66
CA ARG A 166 -0.57 -25.53 2.00
C ARG A 166 -0.67 -24.32 2.92
N PRO A 167 -1.15 -24.47 4.17
CA PRO A 167 -1.15 -23.35 5.11
C PRO A 167 0.28 -22.80 5.25
N ILE A 168 0.50 -21.56 4.86
CA ILE A 168 1.78 -20.87 5.02
C ILE A 168 1.85 -20.38 6.45
N ARG A 169 2.81 -20.89 7.22
CA ARG A 169 3.12 -20.36 8.54
C ARG A 169 4.03 -19.15 8.37
N LEU A 170 3.50 -17.94 8.67
CA LEU A 170 4.31 -16.74 8.70
C LEU A 170 5.26 -16.79 9.90
N VAL A 171 6.54 -16.63 9.63
CA VAL A 171 7.57 -16.54 10.66
C VAL A 171 7.72 -15.05 11.01
N ALA A 172 7.72 -14.75 12.32
CA ALA A 172 7.83 -13.36 12.82
C ALA A 172 9.19 -12.69 12.54
N ASP A 173 10.18 -13.49 12.13
CA ASP A 173 11.53 -13.00 11.82
C ASP A 173 11.57 -12.44 10.40
N ASP A 174 11.33 -11.14 10.30
CA ASP A 174 11.33 -10.42 9.04
C ASP A 174 12.76 -10.23 8.54
N GLN A 175 13.12 -10.94 7.47
CA GLN A 175 14.37 -10.70 6.73
C GLN A 175 14.35 -9.38 5.93
N GLU A 176 13.51 -8.43 6.31
CA GLU A 176 13.44 -7.11 5.64
C GLU A 176 14.53 -6.15 6.10
N GLY A 177 15.32 -6.54 7.11
CA GLY A 177 16.40 -5.72 7.67
C GLY A 177 15.89 -4.71 8.70
N GLU A 178 16.80 -3.86 9.20
CA GLU A 178 16.43 -2.77 10.09
C GLU A 178 15.67 -1.70 9.34
N ILE A 179 14.44 -1.42 9.77
CA ILE A 179 13.63 -0.32 9.26
C ILE A 179 14.15 0.99 9.87
N PRO A 180 14.54 1.99 9.07
CA PRO A 180 14.99 3.28 9.58
C PRO A 180 13.90 3.99 10.39
N LYS A 181 14.31 4.80 11.38
CA LYS A 181 13.38 5.52 12.28
C LYS A 181 12.45 6.53 11.59
N ASN A 182 12.80 6.96 10.39
CA ASN A 182 11.99 7.87 9.58
C ASN A 182 10.93 7.17 8.72
N PHE A 183 10.76 5.84 8.89
CA PHE A 183 9.71 5.05 8.25
C PHE A 183 8.55 4.79 9.21
N ASN A 184 7.35 5.06 8.75
CA ASN A 184 6.09 4.69 9.39
C ASN A 184 5.38 3.69 8.47
N ILE A 185 5.18 2.46 8.96
CA ILE A 185 4.59 1.38 8.18
C ILE A 185 3.30 0.93 8.84
N PHE A 186 2.20 1.05 8.13
CA PHE A 186 0.86 0.63 8.55
C PHE A 186 0.40 -0.53 7.67
N THR A 187 -0.07 -1.60 8.27
CA THR A 187 -0.53 -2.80 7.56
C THR A 187 -1.93 -3.19 8.02
N ALA A 188 -2.76 -3.61 7.08
CA ALA A 188 -4.16 -4.01 7.30
C ALA A 188 -4.32 -5.17 8.27
N SER A 189 -3.34 -6.07 8.33
CA SER A 189 -3.43 -7.28 9.13
C SER A 189 -2.08 -7.64 9.74
N LYS A 190 -2.14 -8.25 10.92
CA LYS A 190 -1.05 -9.10 11.38
C LYS A 190 -0.93 -10.27 10.40
N SER A 191 0.25 -10.85 10.35
CA SER A 191 0.66 -11.89 9.39
C SER A 191 -0.27 -13.09 9.21
N ASP A 192 -1.28 -13.25 10.06
CA ASP A 192 -2.23 -14.37 10.13
C ASP A 192 -3.71 -13.98 9.93
N GLN A 193 -4.00 -12.72 9.58
CA GLN A 193 -5.37 -12.23 9.39
C GLN A 193 -5.65 -11.89 7.93
N ILE A 194 -6.91 -12.07 7.52
CA ILE A 194 -7.40 -11.74 6.18
C ILE A 194 -7.82 -10.26 6.14
N SER A 195 -7.34 -9.52 5.14
CA SER A 195 -7.85 -8.19 4.84
C SER A 195 -9.20 -8.32 4.13
N SER A 196 -10.27 -7.83 4.74
CA SER A 196 -11.63 -7.97 4.23
C SER A 196 -12.12 -6.72 3.53
N GLY A 197 -13.07 -6.88 2.59
CA GLY A 197 -13.82 -5.79 1.98
C GLY A 197 -14.98 -5.32 2.85
N LEU A 198 -15.30 -4.05 2.79
CA LEU A 198 -16.46 -3.44 3.42
C LEU A 198 -17.52 -3.17 2.34
N GLU A 199 -18.41 -4.14 2.12
CA GLU A 199 -19.39 -4.15 1.01
C GLU A 199 -20.25 -2.87 0.96
N ASN A 200 -20.70 -2.38 2.13
CA ASN A 200 -21.55 -1.19 2.22
C ASN A 200 -20.83 0.10 1.81
N ALA A 201 -19.51 0.16 1.95
CA ALA A 201 -18.70 1.30 1.57
C ALA A 201 -18.01 1.11 0.21
N LYS A 202 -17.91 -0.12 -0.29
CA LYS A 202 -17.15 -0.52 -1.49
C LYS A 202 -15.67 -0.16 -1.38
N HIS A 203 -15.07 -0.46 -0.24
CA HIS A 203 -13.68 -0.22 0.09
C HIS A 203 -13.09 -1.40 0.89
N GLY A 204 -11.78 -1.56 0.89
CA GLY A 204 -11.09 -2.37 1.88
C GLY A 204 -11.30 -1.80 3.29
N ILE A 205 -11.45 -2.66 4.30
CA ILE A 205 -11.68 -2.20 5.68
C ILE A 205 -10.56 -1.27 6.14
N PHE A 206 -9.31 -1.68 5.95
CA PHE A 206 -8.16 -0.87 6.32
C PHE A 206 -8.14 0.46 5.57
N SER A 207 -8.28 0.42 4.25
CA SER A 207 -8.29 1.62 3.40
C SER A 207 -9.40 2.59 3.79
N TYR A 208 -10.61 2.09 4.08
CA TYR A 208 -11.72 2.93 4.53
C TYR A 208 -11.41 3.65 5.84
N PHE A 209 -10.98 2.91 6.88
CA PHE A 209 -10.71 3.52 8.18
C PHE A 209 -9.46 4.40 8.18
N LEU A 210 -8.43 4.05 7.40
CA LEU A 210 -7.29 4.94 7.16
C LEU A 210 -7.76 6.29 6.59
N MET A 211 -8.55 6.26 5.52
CA MET A 211 -9.05 7.48 4.88
C MET A 211 -9.99 8.26 5.80
N LYS A 212 -10.83 7.59 6.60
CA LYS A 212 -11.64 8.24 7.65
C LYS A 212 -10.78 8.90 8.73
N GLY A 213 -9.72 8.24 9.15
CA GLY A 213 -8.73 8.84 10.07
C GLY A 213 -8.14 10.12 9.48
N LEU A 214 -7.73 10.10 8.21
CA LEU A 214 -7.19 11.25 7.49
C LEU A 214 -8.20 12.40 7.35
N GLU A 215 -9.52 12.13 7.35
CA GLU A 215 -10.56 13.16 7.41
C GLU A 215 -10.62 13.89 8.76
N GLY A 216 -9.90 13.41 9.77
CA GLY A 216 -9.83 13.96 11.11
C GLY A 216 -10.49 13.10 12.18
N ASN A 217 -11.03 11.93 11.83
CA ASN A 217 -11.64 11.05 12.82
C ASN A 217 -10.62 10.41 13.77
N ALA A 218 -9.33 10.46 13.43
CA ALA A 218 -8.22 10.00 14.26
C ALA A 218 -7.63 11.11 15.17
N ASP A 219 -8.02 12.37 14.98
CA ASP A 219 -7.56 13.51 15.78
C ASP A 219 -8.24 13.48 17.16
N GLU A 220 -7.68 12.67 18.06
CA GLU A 220 -8.25 12.45 19.41
C GLU A 220 -8.12 13.69 20.32
N ASN A 221 -7.03 14.47 20.13
CA ASN A 221 -6.76 15.65 20.96
C ASN A 221 -7.38 16.95 20.39
N GLN A 222 -7.96 16.90 19.19
CA GLN A 222 -8.65 17.98 18.49
C GLN A 222 -7.76 19.22 18.21
N ASP A 223 -6.46 18.99 17.99
CA ASP A 223 -5.52 20.06 17.64
C ASP A 223 -5.42 20.32 16.12
N ASN A 224 -6.16 19.59 15.33
CA ASN A 224 -6.17 19.56 13.85
C ASN A 224 -4.86 19.07 13.22
N ILE A 225 -4.00 18.41 13.98
CA ILE A 225 -2.76 17.80 13.51
C ILE A 225 -2.90 16.28 13.68
N LEU A 226 -2.87 15.53 12.58
CA LEU A 226 -2.84 14.07 12.65
C LEU A 226 -1.42 13.59 12.86
N THR A 227 -1.18 12.86 13.93
CA THR A 227 0.10 12.23 14.23
C THR A 227 0.04 10.71 13.99
N ASN A 228 1.20 10.07 13.84
CA ASN A 228 1.26 8.61 13.70
C ASN A 228 0.86 7.84 14.98
N GLY A 229 0.68 8.53 16.11
CA GLY A 229 0.25 7.97 17.38
C GLY A 229 -1.25 7.96 17.58
N GLU A 230 -1.96 8.75 16.82
CA GLU A 230 -3.43 8.82 16.74
C GLU A 230 -3.94 7.89 15.64
#